data_f30874712b1fd5ee0109ddbf4f8872ee
#
_entry.id   f30874712b1fd5ee0109ddbf4f8872ee
#
_cell.length_a   1.000
_cell.length_b   1.000
_cell.length_c   1.000
_cell.angle_alpha   90.00
_cell.angle_beta   90.00
_cell.angle_gamma   90.00
#
_symmetry.space_group_name_H-M   'P 1'
#
loop_
_entity.id
_entity.type
_entity.pdbx_description
1 polymer ?
#
loop_
_entity_poly.entity_id
_entity_poly.type
_entity_poly.pdbx_seq_one_letter_code
_entity_poly.pdbx_strand_id
1 'polypeptide(L)'
;MLEVDKINVRYGKNRKNALINVSISVNGGKVAIVGPNGSGKTTLLKAVAGLTRLDSGSIRLFGRDITTIYNELRISTNLPDVYRLMRMNTEDTIRLYSELKKQEPEEILNLVEEMDLSDTLDKMLYELSTGQQKMICNLLSLSSSSKLILLDEPFESIDLRRRINLTELITNHSAEIIMNTHEFDVLTKLKGWSLYFIMEGRLFGKFEASEVKNLYINKGVVPNNIFIMETGYGTFSISRDQGEVSVSAARNFNSLLNEVT
;
A
#
# COMPACT_ATOMS: atom_id res chain seq x y z
N MET A 1 -2.95 -7.79 -13.23
CA MET A 1 -2.03 -8.02 -14.37
C MET A 1 -0.69 -7.31 -14.16
N LEU A 2 -0.18 -7.48 -12.95
CA LEU A 2 1.15 -7.04 -12.52
C LEU A 2 1.99 -8.27 -12.22
N GLU A 3 3.20 -8.31 -12.77
CA GLU A 3 4.22 -9.31 -12.48
C GLU A 3 5.49 -8.60 -12.04
N VAL A 4 5.95 -8.90 -10.84
CA VAL A 4 7.22 -8.44 -10.29
C VAL A 4 8.10 -9.67 -10.10
N ASP A 5 9.27 -9.70 -10.73
CA ASP A 5 10.18 -10.84 -10.65
C ASP A 5 11.55 -10.43 -10.13
N LYS A 6 11.87 -10.93 -8.93
CA LYS A 6 13.17 -10.85 -8.26
C LYS A 6 13.79 -9.44 -8.25
N ILE A 7 12.97 -8.41 -8.03
CA ILE A 7 13.47 -7.04 -8.04
C ILE A 7 14.36 -6.76 -6.83
N ASN A 8 15.38 -5.96 -7.09
CA ASN A 8 16.26 -5.38 -6.08
C ASN A 8 16.31 -3.87 -6.27
N VAL A 9 16.23 -3.14 -5.14
CA VAL A 9 16.32 -1.68 -5.11
C VAL A 9 17.24 -1.25 -3.99
N ARG A 10 18.15 -0.33 -4.27
CA ARG A 10 19.08 0.24 -3.30
C ARG A 10 19.07 1.76 -3.35
N TYR A 11 19.16 2.39 -2.18
CA TYR A 11 19.20 3.84 -2.03
C TYR A 11 20.51 4.35 -1.44
N GLY A 12 20.79 5.61 -1.76
CA GLY A 12 21.89 6.38 -1.18
C GLY A 12 23.28 5.99 -1.71
N LYS A 13 24.28 6.79 -1.29
CA LYS A 13 25.68 6.57 -1.69
C LYS A 13 26.22 5.22 -1.19
N ASN A 14 25.78 4.75 -0.04
CA ASN A 14 26.16 3.47 0.54
C ASN A 14 25.36 2.28 0.01
N ARG A 15 24.50 2.48 -0.99
CA ARG A 15 23.68 1.45 -1.65
C ARG A 15 22.93 0.55 -0.65
N LYS A 16 22.29 1.16 0.36
CA LYS A 16 21.48 0.42 1.34
C LYS A 16 20.34 -0.31 0.63
N ASN A 17 20.22 -1.60 0.87
CA ASN A 17 19.13 -2.42 0.31
C ASN A 17 17.79 -1.95 0.86
N ALA A 18 16.87 -1.64 -0.04
CA ALA A 18 15.48 -1.30 0.27
C ALA A 18 14.52 -2.42 -0.15
N LEU A 19 14.84 -3.12 -1.26
CA LEU A 19 14.17 -4.36 -1.66
C LEU A 19 15.22 -5.40 -2.03
N ILE A 20 14.97 -6.65 -1.67
CA ILE A 20 15.87 -7.78 -1.86
C ILE A 20 15.09 -8.95 -2.45
N ASN A 21 15.32 -9.25 -3.73
CA ASN A 21 14.77 -10.42 -4.42
C ASN A 21 13.24 -10.54 -4.28
N VAL A 22 12.52 -9.40 -4.40
CA VAL A 22 11.08 -9.36 -4.21
C VAL A 22 10.37 -9.82 -5.48
N SER A 23 9.45 -10.79 -5.31
CA SER A 23 8.56 -11.27 -6.37
C SER A 23 7.11 -11.26 -5.89
N ILE A 24 6.21 -10.72 -6.71
CA ILE A 24 4.77 -10.73 -6.47
C ILE A 24 4.02 -10.67 -7.80
N SER A 25 2.92 -11.40 -7.88
CA SER A 25 2.00 -11.35 -9.02
C SER A 25 0.60 -10.98 -8.56
N VAL A 26 0.00 -10.01 -9.24
CA VAL A 26 -1.39 -9.58 -9.03
C VAL A 26 -2.14 -9.73 -10.33
N ASN A 27 -3.17 -10.58 -10.32
CA ASN A 27 -4.00 -10.86 -11.48
C ASN A 27 -5.46 -11.06 -11.04
N GLY A 28 -6.24 -9.99 -11.17
CA GLY A 28 -7.65 -10.01 -10.82
C GLY A 28 -7.92 -10.06 -9.30
N GLY A 29 -7.21 -9.28 -8.50
CA GLY A 29 -7.42 -9.30 -7.05
C GLY A 29 -6.83 -8.09 -6.33
N LYS A 30 -6.91 -8.15 -5.01
CA LYS A 30 -6.41 -7.09 -4.13
C LYS A 30 -5.37 -7.66 -3.17
N VAL A 31 -4.34 -6.89 -2.89
CA VAL A 31 -3.20 -7.29 -2.06
C VAL A 31 -2.97 -6.28 -0.96
N ALA A 32 -2.86 -6.77 0.26
CA ALA A 32 -2.36 -6.02 1.41
C ALA A 32 -0.91 -6.41 1.72
N ILE A 33 -0.06 -5.43 1.93
CA ILE A 33 1.34 -5.62 2.31
C ILE A 33 1.55 -4.99 3.68
N VAL A 34 2.02 -5.76 4.63
CA VAL A 34 2.21 -5.34 6.02
C VAL A 34 3.66 -5.46 6.42
N GLY A 35 4.13 -4.53 7.22
CA GLY A 35 5.49 -4.59 7.74
C GLY A 35 5.86 -3.34 8.53
N PRO A 36 6.97 -3.38 9.27
CA PRO A 36 7.42 -2.26 10.07
C PRO A 36 7.83 -1.05 9.22
N ASN A 37 7.98 0.10 9.86
CA ASN A 37 8.51 1.27 9.17
C ASN A 37 9.93 1.00 8.68
N GLY A 38 10.24 1.45 7.46
CA GLY A 38 11.54 1.22 6.82
C GLY A 38 11.73 -0.18 6.23
N SER A 39 10.71 -1.06 6.25
CA SER A 39 10.82 -2.42 5.69
C SER A 39 10.85 -2.51 4.16
N GLY A 40 10.53 -1.41 3.44
CA GLY A 40 10.52 -1.38 1.98
C GLY A 40 9.13 -1.26 1.35
N LYS A 41 8.05 -1.14 2.12
CA LYS A 41 6.65 -1.03 1.63
C LYS A 41 6.49 0.04 0.55
N THR A 42 6.77 1.30 0.91
CA THR A 42 6.68 2.44 -0.01
C THR A 42 7.62 2.29 -1.21
N THR A 43 8.81 1.70 -1.01
CA THR A 43 9.75 1.42 -2.11
C THR A 43 9.17 0.45 -3.13
N LEU A 44 8.46 -0.59 -2.68
CA LEU A 44 7.80 -1.53 -3.57
C LEU A 44 6.70 -0.86 -4.40
N LEU A 45 5.86 -0.02 -3.77
CA LEU A 45 4.84 0.75 -4.51
C LEU A 45 5.48 1.72 -5.50
N LYS A 46 6.55 2.43 -5.11
CA LYS A 46 7.30 3.30 -6.03
C LYS A 46 7.93 2.55 -7.20
N ALA A 47 8.44 1.33 -6.96
CA ALA A 47 8.97 0.50 -8.03
C ALA A 47 7.87 0.09 -9.03
N VAL A 48 6.70 -0.35 -8.52
CA VAL A 48 5.54 -0.71 -9.35
C VAL A 48 4.97 0.50 -10.09
N ALA A 49 5.04 1.70 -9.50
CA ALA A 49 4.63 2.95 -10.15
C ALA A 49 5.65 3.48 -11.18
N GLY A 50 6.82 2.84 -11.32
CA GLY A 50 7.90 3.34 -12.17
C GLY A 50 8.63 4.57 -11.64
N LEU A 51 8.43 4.91 -10.37
CA LEU A 51 9.00 6.10 -9.70
C LEU A 51 10.37 5.83 -9.08
N THR A 52 10.86 4.60 -9.16
CA THR A 52 12.20 4.26 -8.67
C THR A 52 12.90 3.30 -9.63
N ARG A 53 14.22 3.45 -9.73
CA ARG A 53 15.04 2.58 -10.58
C ARG A 53 15.28 1.23 -9.90
N LEU A 54 15.19 0.15 -10.67
CA LEU A 54 15.58 -1.19 -10.25
C LEU A 54 17.10 -1.36 -10.42
N ASP A 55 17.75 -2.00 -9.44
CA ASP A 55 19.13 -2.46 -9.61
C ASP A 55 19.17 -3.79 -10.41
N SER A 56 18.18 -4.65 -10.23
CA SER A 56 18.00 -5.89 -10.98
C SER A 56 16.56 -6.41 -10.85
N GLY A 57 16.22 -7.43 -11.62
CA GLY A 57 14.87 -7.97 -11.73
C GLY A 57 14.05 -7.22 -12.78
N SER A 58 12.77 -7.54 -12.88
CA SER A 58 11.88 -6.92 -13.85
C SER A 58 10.48 -6.72 -13.28
N ILE A 59 9.77 -5.72 -13.81
CA ILE A 59 8.35 -5.48 -13.54
C ILE A 59 7.64 -5.42 -14.88
N ARG A 60 6.62 -6.25 -15.03
CA ARG A 60 5.68 -6.19 -16.15
C ARG A 60 4.32 -5.71 -15.67
N LEU A 61 3.81 -4.71 -16.35
CA LEU A 61 2.52 -4.13 -16.06
C LEU A 61 1.65 -4.17 -17.32
N PHE A 62 0.47 -4.78 -17.21
CA PHE A 62 -0.41 -5.01 -18.36
C PHE A 62 0.28 -5.70 -19.55
N GLY A 63 1.21 -6.62 -19.24
CA GLY A 63 1.99 -7.38 -20.25
C GLY A 63 3.20 -6.64 -20.84
N ARG A 64 3.47 -5.40 -20.42
CA ARG A 64 4.60 -4.58 -20.91
C ARG A 64 5.63 -4.36 -19.80
N ASP A 65 6.89 -4.29 -20.19
CA ASP A 65 7.97 -3.94 -19.24
C ASP A 65 7.80 -2.51 -18.74
N ILE A 66 7.92 -2.30 -17.43
CA ILE A 66 7.70 -0.99 -16.78
C ILE A 66 8.64 0.09 -17.36
N THR A 67 9.85 -0.28 -17.80
CA THR A 67 10.83 0.65 -18.37
C THR A 67 10.42 1.18 -19.75
N THR A 68 9.45 0.55 -20.39
CA THR A 68 8.91 0.94 -21.72
C THR A 68 7.57 1.66 -21.61
N ILE A 69 7.06 1.84 -20.40
CA ILE A 69 5.74 2.46 -20.17
C ILE A 69 5.93 3.95 -19.90
N TYR A 70 5.24 4.76 -20.70
CA TYR A 70 5.10 6.20 -20.52
C TYR A 70 3.63 6.56 -20.48
N ASN A 71 3.25 7.50 -19.61
CA ASN A 71 1.88 8.03 -19.50
C ASN A 71 0.80 6.94 -19.31
N GLU A 72 1.02 6.03 -18.37
CA GLU A 72 0.07 4.94 -18.09
C GLU A 72 -1.06 5.43 -17.17
N LEU A 73 -2.14 5.85 -17.77
CA LEU A 73 -3.30 6.42 -17.07
C LEU A 73 -4.16 5.37 -16.34
N ARG A 74 -3.95 4.07 -16.58
CA ARG A 74 -4.67 3.00 -15.89
C ARG A 74 -4.13 2.71 -14.48
N ILE A 75 -3.01 3.34 -14.10
CA ILE A 75 -2.48 3.29 -12.73
C ILE A 75 -2.88 4.57 -12.01
N SER A 76 -3.25 4.42 -10.74
CA SER A 76 -3.43 5.52 -9.79
C SER A 76 -2.69 5.23 -8.50
N THR A 77 -2.32 6.28 -7.79
CA THR A 77 -1.62 6.13 -6.51
C THR A 77 -1.84 7.35 -5.64
N ASN A 78 -1.86 7.14 -4.32
CA ASN A 78 -1.88 8.21 -3.33
C ASN A 78 -0.47 8.66 -2.91
N LEU A 79 0.59 8.20 -3.61
CA LEU A 79 1.97 8.59 -3.31
C LEU A 79 2.16 10.10 -3.47
N PRO A 80 2.68 10.80 -2.44
CA PRO A 80 2.87 12.25 -2.50
C PRO A 80 3.78 12.71 -3.64
N ASP A 81 4.70 11.85 -4.08
CA ASP A 81 5.62 12.13 -5.18
C ASP A 81 4.88 12.52 -6.48
N VAL A 82 3.66 12.03 -6.69
CA VAL A 82 2.85 12.32 -7.88
C VAL A 82 2.23 13.71 -7.82
N TYR A 83 1.82 14.15 -6.63
CA TYR A 83 1.07 15.40 -6.43
C TYR A 83 1.92 16.57 -5.97
N ARG A 84 3.16 16.30 -5.54
CA ARG A 84 4.06 17.28 -4.89
C ARG A 84 4.37 18.53 -5.74
N LEU A 85 4.30 18.42 -7.06
CA LEU A 85 4.61 19.50 -7.97
C LEU A 85 3.39 20.33 -8.39
N MET A 86 2.19 19.93 -7.99
CA MET A 86 0.96 20.65 -8.32
C MET A 86 0.88 21.94 -7.48
N ARG A 87 0.94 23.08 -8.17
CA ARG A 87 0.83 24.42 -7.57
C ARG A 87 -0.49 25.06 -7.97
N MET A 88 -1.57 24.37 -7.70
CA MET A 88 -2.94 24.80 -7.92
C MET A 88 -3.79 24.38 -6.72
N ASN A 89 -4.96 24.98 -6.57
CA ASN A 89 -5.87 24.58 -5.49
C ASN A 89 -6.37 23.14 -5.67
N THR A 90 -7.01 22.61 -4.64
CA THR A 90 -7.47 21.22 -4.62
C THR A 90 -8.54 20.98 -5.68
N GLU A 91 -9.46 21.89 -5.91
CA GLU A 91 -10.50 21.75 -6.93
C GLU A 91 -9.89 21.68 -8.33
N ASP A 92 -9.01 22.60 -8.68
CA ASP A 92 -8.33 22.58 -9.98
C ASP A 92 -7.47 21.34 -10.16
N THR A 93 -6.85 20.83 -9.06
CA THR A 93 -6.13 19.56 -9.07
C THR A 93 -7.06 18.38 -9.40
N ILE A 94 -8.25 18.34 -8.81
CA ILE A 94 -9.27 17.31 -9.07
C ILE A 94 -9.73 17.40 -10.53
N ARG A 95 -10.04 18.60 -11.03
CA ARG A 95 -10.50 18.80 -12.42
C ARG A 95 -9.43 18.37 -13.42
N LEU A 96 -8.19 18.80 -13.25
CA LEU A 96 -7.07 18.40 -14.11
C LEU A 96 -6.85 16.88 -14.08
N TYR A 97 -6.87 16.28 -12.87
CA TYR A 97 -6.70 14.84 -12.73
C TYR A 97 -7.83 14.06 -13.42
N SER A 98 -9.06 14.52 -13.27
CA SER A 98 -10.24 13.92 -13.90
C SER A 98 -10.17 14.01 -15.43
N GLU A 99 -9.74 15.15 -15.97
CA GLU A 99 -9.52 15.32 -17.41
C GLU A 99 -8.46 14.33 -17.94
N LEU A 100 -7.32 14.23 -17.26
CA LEU A 100 -6.27 13.28 -17.62
C LEU A 100 -6.76 11.83 -17.59
N LYS A 101 -7.62 11.50 -16.63
CA LYS A 101 -8.21 10.17 -16.42
C LYS A 101 -9.44 9.91 -17.30
N LYS A 102 -9.95 10.92 -18.02
CA LYS A 102 -11.17 10.87 -18.85
C LYS A 102 -12.39 10.42 -18.04
N GLN A 103 -12.59 11.04 -16.89
CA GLN A 103 -13.72 10.84 -15.99
C GLN A 103 -14.33 12.19 -15.60
N GLU A 104 -15.56 12.18 -15.09
CA GLU A 104 -16.22 13.38 -14.61
C GLU A 104 -15.62 13.84 -13.28
N PRO A 105 -15.21 15.12 -13.11
CA PRO A 105 -14.65 15.61 -11.87
C PRO A 105 -15.65 15.56 -10.71
N GLU A 106 -16.95 15.61 -10.99
CA GLU A 106 -18.03 15.53 -10.03
C GLU A 106 -18.01 14.21 -9.24
N GLU A 107 -17.50 13.12 -9.82
CA GLU A 107 -17.33 11.85 -9.08
C GLU A 107 -16.43 12.03 -7.86
N ILE A 108 -15.30 12.74 -8.02
CA ILE A 108 -14.36 12.98 -6.91
C ILE A 108 -14.87 14.11 -6.01
N LEU A 109 -15.44 15.18 -6.58
CA LEU A 109 -15.99 16.30 -5.81
C LEU A 109 -17.10 15.86 -4.86
N ASN A 110 -18.00 14.99 -5.28
CA ASN A 110 -19.03 14.41 -4.42
C ASN A 110 -18.40 13.60 -3.27
N LEU A 111 -17.35 12.81 -3.53
CA LEU A 111 -16.63 12.11 -2.46
C LEU A 111 -15.95 13.07 -1.48
N VAL A 112 -15.43 14.21 -1.94
CA VAL A 112 -14.86 15.26 -1.08
C VAL A 112 -15.93 15.83 -0.16
N GLU A 113 -17.14 16.08 -0.68
CA GLU A 113 -18.28 16.54 0.13
C GLU A 113 -18.74 15.48 1.15
N GLU A 114 -18.91 14.22 0.73
CA GLU A 114 -19.28 13.10 1.61
C GLU A 114 -18.28 12.88 2.76
N MET A 115 -17.01 13.24 2.54
CA MET A 115 -15.94 13.16 3.54
C MET A 115 -15.80 14.43 4.40
N ASP A 116 -16.72 15.38 4.30
CA ASP A 116 -16.63 16.69 5.00
C ASP A 116 -15.30 17.43 4.74
N LEU A 117 -14.87 17.49 3.48
CA LEU A 117 -13.62 18.11 3.07
C LEU A 117 -13.80 19.30 2.09
N SER A 118 -15.01 19.79 1.91
CA SER A 118 -15.30 20.91 1.00
C SER A 118 -14.51 22.17 1.31
N ASP A 119 -14.13 22.38 2.59
CA ASP A 119 -13.26 23.47 3.04
C ASP A 119 -11.82 23.38 2.53
N THR A 120 -11.46 22.29 1.87
CA THR A 120 -10.13 22.08 1.29
C THR A 120 -10.03 22.51 -0.17
N LEU A 121 -11.16 22.71 -0.86
CA LEU A 121 -11.20 22.89 -2.31
C LEU A 121 -10.45 24.14 -2.78
N ASP A 122 -10.56 25.24 -2.06
CA ASP A 122 -9.88 26.51 -2.38
C ASP A 122 -8.41 26.55 -1.95
N LYS A 123 -7.93 25.56 -1.19
CA LYS A 123 -6.57 25.48 -0.65
C LYS A 123 -5.66 24.68 -1.56
N MET A 124 -4.38 24.99 -1.57
CA MET A 124 -3.38 24.18 -2.22
C MET A 124 -3.09 22.92 -1.39
N LEU A 125 -2.73 21.80 -2.04
CA LEU A 125 -2.49 20.52 -1.34
C LEU A 125 -1.45 20.63 -0.20
N TYR A 126 -0.46 21.49 -0.33
CA TYR A 126 0.56 21.69 0.72
C TYR A 126 0.09 22.57 1.90
N GLU A 127 -1.06 23.23 1.79
CA GLU A 127 -1.68 24.01 2.87
C GLU A 127 -2.62 23.14 3.73
N LEU A 128 -2.96 21.95 3.25
CA LEU A 128 -3.82 21.02 3.95
C LEU A 128 -3.09 20.37 5.13
N SER A 129 -3.85 20.01 6.17
CA SER A 129 -3.32 19.14 7.21
C SER A 129 -2.91 17.78 6.61
N THR A 130 -2.01 17.07 7.27
CA THR A 130 -1.52 15.77 6.81
C THR A 130 -2.67 14.80 6.51
N GLY A 131 -3.70 14.76 7.39
CA GLY A 131 -4.87 13.90 7.21
C GLY A 131 -5.75 14.34 6.03
N GLN A 132 -5.99 15.66 5.87
CA GLN A 132 -6.75 16.19 4.74
C GLN A 132 -6.02 15.90 3.41
N GLN A 133 -4.73 16.19 3.34
CA GLN A 133 -3.92 15.91 2.16
C GLN A 133 -3.93 14.41 1.80
N LYS A 134 -3.73 13.55 2.81
CA LYS A 134 -3.79 12.09 2.62
C LYS A 134 -5.14 11.67 2.06
N MET A 135 -6.23 12.20 2.61
CA MET A 135 -7.57 11.87 2.16
C MET A 135 -7.82 12.32 0.72
N ILE A 136 -7.49 13.56 0.35
CA ILE A 136 -7.60 14.04 -1.04
C ILE A 136 -6.79 13.15 -2.00
N CYS A 137 -5.54 12.81 -1.66
CA CYS A 137 -4.72 11.91 -2.47
C CYS A 137 -5.33 10.50 -2.59
N ASN A 138 -5.96 9.98 -1.54
CA ASN A 138 -6.70 8.73 -1.58
C ASN A 138 -7.89 8.82 -2.55
N LEU A 139 -8.71 9.87 -2.45
CA LEU A 139 -9.88 10.06 -3.32
C LEU A 139 -9.46 10.18 -4.79
N LEU A 140 -8.42 10.95 -5.09
CA LEU A 140 -7.83 11.02 -6.43
C LEU A 140 -7.37 9.63 -6.93
N SER A 141 -6.75 8.83 -6.07
CA SER A 141 -6.25 7.51 -6.45
C SER A 141 -7.35 6.49 -6.71
N LEU A 142 -8.51 6.62 -6.04
CA LEU A 142 -9.70 5.78 -6.21
C LEU A 142 -10.54 6.17 -7.43
N SER A 143 -9.89 6.68 -8.47
CA SER A 143 -10.50 7.05 -9.75
C SER A 143 -11.16 5.85 -10.42
N SER A 144 -12.38 6.03 -10.90
CA SER A 144 -13.19 5.00 -11.55
C SER A 144 -12.53 4.39 -12.79
N SER A 145 -11.69 5.16 -13.49
CA SER A 145 -10.98 4.71 -14.70
C SER A 145 -9.74 3.85 -14.41
N SER A 146 -9.33 3.72 -13.16
CA SER A 146 -8.11 2.99 -12.79
C SER A 146 -8.31 1.48 -12.85
N LYS A 147 -7.28 0.77 -13.36
CA LYS A 147 -7.23 -0.70 -13.35
C LYS A 147 -6.30 -1.25 -12.27
N LEU A 148 -5.30 -0.48 -11.88
CA LEU A 148 -4.41 -0.77 -10.77
C LEU A 148 -4.29 0.46 -9.88
N ILE A 149 -4.54 0.30 -8.60
CA ILE A 149 -4.43 1.34 -7.59
C ILE A 149 -3.35 0.95 -6.58
N LEU A 150 -2.45 1.88 -6.31
CA LEU A 150 -1.35 1.72 -5.36
C LEU A 150 -1.58 2.66 -4.17
N LEU A 151 -1.84 2.10 -2.99
CA LEU A 151 -2.16 2.85 -1.78
C LEU A 151 -1.05 2.72 -0.73
N ASP A 152 -0.37 3.81 -0.44
CA ASP A 152 0.68 3.90 0.58
C ASP A 152 0.10 4.43 1.89
N GLU A 153 -0.04 3.56 2.90
CA GLU A 153 -0.59 3.88 4.23
C GLU A 153 -1.86 4.75 4.15
N PRO A 154 -2.93 4.29 3.48
CA PRO A 154 -4.08 5.15 3.16
C PRO A 154 -4.84 5.64 4.40
N PHE A 155 -4.70 4.98 5.54
CA PHE A 155 -5.42 5.29 6.78
C PHE A 155 -4.61 6.16 7.75
N GLU A 156 -3.35 6.44 7.44
CA GLU A 156 -2.48 7.23 8.31
C GLU A 156 -3.00 8.67 8.50
N SER A 157 -3.06 9.11 9.75
CA SER A 157 -3.53 10.46 10.14
C SER A 157 -5.00 10.77 9.79
N ILE A 158 -5.82 9.76 9.51
CA ILE A 158 -7.24 9.90 9.20
C ILE A 158 -8.08 9.56 10.42
N ASP A 159 -9.09 10.37 10.72
CA ASP A 159 -10.04 10.14 11.80
C ASP A 159 -10.92 8.89 11.57
N LEU A 160 -11.49 8.35 12.65
CA LEU A 160 -12.22 7.09 12.61
C LEU A 160 -13.41 7.10 11.63
N ARG A 161 -14.15 8.21 11.52
CA ARG A 161 -15.34 8.30 10.66
C ARG A 161 -14.93 8.20 9.19
N ARG A 162 -13.97 9.02 8.77
CA ARG A 162 -13.45 9.02 7.39
C ARG A 162 -12.76 7.70 7.05
N ARG A 163 -12.12 7.08 8.04
CA ARG A 163 -11.47 5.78 7.88
C ARG A 163 -12.46 4.65 7.55
N ILE A 164 -13.64 4.64 8.18
CA ILE A 164 -14.70 3.67 7.87
C ILE A 164 -15.14 3.82 6.41
N ASN A 165 -15.50 5.05 6.02
CA ASN A 165 -15.94 5.33 4.64
C ASN A 165 -14.87 5.00 3.61
N LEU A 166 -13.60 5.38 3.88
CA LEU A 166 -12.47 5.05 3.00
C LEU A 166 -12.27 3.53 2.88
N THR A 167 -12.42 2.78 3.98
CA THR A 167 -12.34 1.31 3.95
C THR A 167 -13.40 0.73 3.02
N GLU A 168 -14.64 1.23 3.07
CA GLU A 168 -15.71 0.80 2.18
C GLU A 168 -15.42 1.13 0.72
N LEU A 169 -14.95 2.35 0.43
CA LEU A 169 -14.54 2.73 -0.92
C LEU A 169 -13.44 1.79 -1.46
N ILE A 170 -12.40 1.53 -0.68
CA ILE A 170 -11.29 0.65 -1.07
C ILE A 170 -11.77 -0.80 -1.27
N THR A 171 -12.58 -1.32 -0.35
CA THR A 171 -13.02 -2.73 -0.42
C THR A 171 -13.99 -2.97 -1.56
N ASN A 172 -14.86 -2.01 -1.88
CA ASN A 172 -15.86 -2.13 -2.95
C ASN A 172 -15.33 -1.74 -4.33
N HIS A 173 -14.14 -1.14 -4.42
CA HIS A 173 -13.57 -0.72 -5.70
C HIS A 173 -13.32 -1.91 -6.64
N SER A 174 -13.61 -1.76 -7.93
CA SER A 174 -13.47 -2.84 -8.92
C SER A 174 -12.05 -3.08 -9.43
N ALA A 175 -11.14 -2.10 -9.27
CA ALA A 175 -9.76 -2.22 -9.70
C ALA A 175 -8.96 -3.23 -8.88
N GLU A 176 -7.86 -3.72 -9.45
CA GLU A 176 -6.80 -4.36 -8.68
C GLU A 176 -6.17 -3.33 -7.74
N ILE A 177 -5.93 -3.70 -6.48
CA ILE A 177 -5.36 -2.79 -5.49
C ILE A 177 -4.14 -3.45 -4.83
N ILE A 178 -3.06 -2.70 -4.72
CA ILE A 178 -1.95 -3.02 -3.82
C ILE A 178 -1.92 -1.93 -2.76
N MET A 179 -2.20 -2.32 -1.54
CA MET A 179 -2.21 -1.42 -0.40
C MET A 179 -1.16 -1.85 0.60
N ASN A 180 -0.30 -0.94 1.01
CA ASN A 180 0.51 -1.19 2.18
C ASN A 180 -0.10 -0.53 3.43
N THR A 181 0.08 -1.17 4.56
CA THR A 181 -0.31 -0.63 5.86
C THR A 181 0.51 -1.28 6.97
N HIS A 182 0.58 -0.60 8.11
CA HIS A 182 1.10 -1.19 9.34
C HIS A 182 -0.02 -1.49 10.35
N GLU A 183 -1.28 -1.25 10.00
CA GLU A 183 -2.45 -1.35 10.87
C GLU A 183 -3.19 -2.67 10.66
N PHE A 184 -3.23 -3.50 11.69
CA PHE A 184 -3.82 -4.85 11.61
C PHE A 184 -5.36 -4.86 11.71
N ASP A 185 -5.96 -3.88 12.36
CA ASP A 185 -7.42 -3.78 12.51
C ASP A 185 -8.14 -3.68 11.16
N VAL A 186 -7.53 -3.02 10.19
CA VAL A 186 -8.06 -2.92 8.82
C VAL A 186 -8.05 -4.27 8.12
N LEU A 187 -7.00 -5.07 8.30
CA LEU A 187 -6.82 -6.36 7.59
C LEU A 187 -7.97 -7.32 7.85
N THR A 188 -8.53 -7.30 9.06
CA THR A 188 -9.67 -8.18 9.42
C THR A 188 -10.93 -7.91 8.60
N LYS A 189 -11.02 -6.74 7.94
CA LYS A 189 -12.13 -6.31 7.07
C LYS A 189 -11.89 -6.64 5.60
N LEU A 190 -10.65 -6.99 5.22
CA LEU A 190 -10.23 -7.21 3.83
C LEU A 190 -10.48 -8.67 3.40
N LYS A 191 -11.75 -9.06 3.30
CA LYS A 191 -12.12 -10.42 2.84
C LYS A 191 -11.72 -10.63 1.38
N GLY A 192 -11.11 -11.80 1.10
CA GLY A 192 -10.67 -12.17 -0.24
C GLY A 192 -9.40 -11.46 -0.73
N TRP A 193 -8.76 -10.66 0.12
CA TRP A 193 -7.48 -10.05 -0.21
C TRP A 193 -6.32 -11.01 0.10
N SER A 194 -5.30 -10.95 -0.74
CA SER A 194 -4.02 -11.60 -0.45
C SER A 194 -3.21 -10.75 0.51
N LEU A 195 -2.58 -11.38 1.50
CA LEU A 195 -1.73 -10.72 2.49
C LEU A 195 -0.28 -11.15 2.30
N TYR A 196 0.63 -10.18 2.34
CA TYR A 196 2.07 -10.40 2.40
C TYR A 196 2.68 -9.62 3.56
N PHE A 197 3.69 -10.21 4.18
CA PHE A 197 4.56 -9.50 5.12
C PHE A 197 5.81 -9.01 4.40
N ILE A 198 6.29 -7.82 4.73
CA ILE A 198 7.56 -7.31 4.23
C ILE A 198 8.47 -6.92 5.40
N MET A 199 9.67 -7.48 5.44
CA MET A 199 10.68 -7.19 6.45
C MET A 199 12.05 -7.07 5.78
N GLU A 200 12.80 -6.02 6.15
CA GLU A 200 14.15 -5.75 5.63
C GLU A 200 14.27 -5.89 4.10
N GLY A 201 13.24 -5.42 3.40
CA GLY A 201 13.18 -5.47 1.94
C GLY A 201 12.83 -6.83 1.34
N ARG A 202 12.50 -7.84 2.13
CA ARG A 202 12.08 -9.18 1.68
C ARG A 202 10.59 -9.36 1.87
N LEU A 203 9.93 -9.95 0.88
CA LEU A 203 8.50 -10.20 0.89
C LEU A 203 8.23 -11.66 1.25
N PHE A 204 7.26 -11.89 2.14
CA PHE A 204 6.88 -13.20 2.68
C PHE A 204 5.38 -13.40 2.54
N GLY A 205 4.95 -14.54 2.09
CA GLY A 205 3.55 -14.89 1.82
C GLY A 205 3.48 -15.75 0.57
N LYS A 206 2.31 -16.04 0.13
CA LYS A 206 0.99 -15.43 0.16
C LYS A 206 0.14 -16.03 1.29
N PHE A 207 -0.60 -15.18 2.01
CA PHE A 207 -1.65 -15.58 2.96
C PHE A 207 -2.98 -14.97 2.50
N GLU A 208 -4.09 -15.38 3.06
CA GLU A 208 -5.35 -14.67 2.94
C GLU A 208 -5.50 -13.67 4.09
N ALA A 209 -5.95 -12.43 3.81
CA ALA A 209 -6.06 -11.38 4.83
C ALA A 209 -7.06 -11.76 5.95
N SER A 210 -8.08 -12.55 5.65
CA SER A 210 -9.02 -13.09 6.65
C SER A 210 -8.35 -14.03 7.66
N GLU A 211 -7.24 -14.67 7.29
CA GLU A 211 -6.48 -15.57 8.16
C GLU A 211 -5.68 -14.84 9.23
N VAL A 212 -5.51 -13.52 9.13
CA VAL A 212 -4.69 -12.72 10.07
C VAL A 212 -5.09 -12.95 11.54
N LYS A 213 -6.36 -13.26 11.79
CA LYS A 213 -6.88 -13.58 13.13
C LYS A 213 -6.30 -14.86 13.72
N ASN A 214 -5.88 -15.77 12.87
CA ASN A 214 -5.36 -17.09 13.24
C ASN A 214 -3.84 -17.18 13.06
N LEU A 215 -3.18 -16.06 12.69
CA LEU A 215 -1.74 -16.00 12.53
C LEU A 215 -1.07 -15.55 13.83
N TYR A 216 0.02 -16.25 14.15
CA TYR A 216 0.86 -15.96 15.30
C TYR A 216 2.31 -15.77 14.85
N ILE A 217 3.02 -14.83 15.46
CA ILE A 217 4.48 -14.71 15.32
C ILE A 217 5.14 -15.28 16.56
N ASN A 218 6.22 -16.02 16.31
CA ASN A 218 7.01 -16.67 17.34
C ASN A 218 8.48 -16.29 17.16
N LYS A 219 9.22 -16.18 18.28
CA LYS A 219 10.68 -16.09 18.27
C LYS A 219 11.29 -17.45 17.94
N GLY A 220 12.23 -17.47 17.01
CA GLY A 220 12.82 -18.73 16.52
C GLY A 220 11.93 -19.50 15.57
N VAL A 221 12.20 -20.78 15.44
CA VAL A 221 11.48 -21.72 14.57
C VAL A 221 10.65 -22.66 15.42
N VAL A 222 9.32 -22.60 15.27
CA VAL A 222 8.41 -23.53 15.93
C VAL A 222 8.06 -24.70 15.01
N PRO A 223 7.70 -25.88 15.56
CA PRO A 223 7.46 -27.10 14.75
C PRO A 223 6.35 -26.94 13.71
N ASN A 224 5.29 -26.21 14.02
CA ASN A 224 4.13 -26.00 13.14
C ASN A 224 4.19 -24.67 12.38
N ASN A 225 5.39 -24.15 12.10
CA ASN A 225 5.51 -22.93 11.33
C ASN A 225 5.07 -23.15 9.88
N ILE A 226 4.41 -22.13 9.32
CA ILE A 226 4.05 -22.07 7.91
C ILE A 226 5.01 -21.16 7.14
N PHE A 227 5.80 -20.36 7.87
CA PHE A 227 6.78 -19.45 7.29
C PHE A 227 7.90 -19.12 8.28
N ILE A 228 9.12 -18.96 7.77
CA ILE A 228 10.28 -18.53 8.56
C ILE A 228 10.80 -17.22 7.98
N MET A 229 11.02 -16.23 8.84
CA MET A 229 11.56 -14.92 8.52
C MET A 229 12.91 -14.77 9.19
N GLU A 230 13.97 -14.78 8.40
CA GLU A 230 15.32 -14.44 8.87
C GLU A 230 15.56 -12.93 8.70
N THR A 231 15.82 -12.24 9.79
CA THR A 231 15.99 -10.78 9.84
C THR A 231 17.22 -10.39 10.65
N GLY A 232 17.65 -9.14 10.56
CA GLY A 232 18.71 -8.60 11.42
C GLY A 232 18.35 -8.57 12.92
N TYR A 233 17.06 -8.69 13.26
CA TYR A 233 16.56 -8.78 14.64
C TYR A 233 16.51 -10.22 15.16
N GLY A 234 16.78 -11.20 14.31
CA GLY A 234 16.72 -12.62 14.62
C GLY A 234 15.82 -13.41 13.69
N THR A 235 15.63 -14.68 14.01
CA THR A 235 14.74 -15.56 13.30
C THR A 235 13.36 -15.52 13.96
N PHE A 236 12.33 -15.31 13.14
CA PHE A 236 10.93 -15.37 13.54
C PHE A 236 10.21 -16.41 12.69
N SER A 237 9.15 -16.99 13.20
CA SER A 237 8.30 -17.87 12.43
C SER A 237 6.83 -17.49 12.57
N ILE A 238 6.07 -17.70 11.50
CA ILE A 238 4.62 -17.56 11.51
C ILE A 238 4.01 -18.96 11.64
N SER A 239 3.06 -19.09 12.57
CA SER A 239 2.27 -20.30 12.77
C SER A 239 0.77 -20.00 12.68
N ARG A 240 -0.06 -21.05 12.54
CA ARG A 240 -1.52 -20.95 12.61
C ARG A 240 -2.02 -21.47 13.95
N ASP A 241 -3.10 -20.85 14.43
CA ASP A 241 -3.91 -21.27 15.58
C ASP A 241 -3.21 -21.26 16.94
N GLN A 242 -1.88 -21.33 16.99
CA GLN A 242 -1.09 -21.30 18.21
C GLN A 242 0.25 -20.59 18.01
N GLY A 243 0.68 -19.80 18.97
CA GLY A 243 1.96 -19.11 18.96
C GLY A 243 2.13 -18.14 20.10
N GLU A 244 3.28 -17.46 20.15
CA GLU A 244 3.61 -16.53 21.24
C GLU A 244 2.76 -15.27 21.19
N VAL A 245 2.66 -14.63 20.04
CA VAL A 245 1.92 -13.37 19.87
C VAL A 245 0.98 -13.47 18.67
N SER A 246 -0.31 -13.23 18.91
CA SER A 246 -1.31 -13.16 17.84
C SER A 246 -1.09 -11.90 17.00
N VAL A 247 -1.03 -12.06 15.68
CA VAL A 247 -0.90 -10.93 14.74
C VAL A 247 -2.07 -9.96 14.88
N SER A 248 -3.28 -10.48 15.09
CA SER A 248 -4.49 -9.65 15.22
C SER A 248 -4.63 -8.94 16.57
N ALA A 249 -3.92 -9.40 17.61
CA ALA A 249 -3.95 -8.77 18.93
C ALA A 249 -3.02 -7.55 19.01
N ALA A 250 -1.99 -7.52 18.20
CA ALA A 250 -1.09 -6.38 18.12
C ALA A 250 -1.74 -5.20 17.40
N ARG A 251 -1.52 -3.99 17.90
CA ARG A 251 -2.05 -2.77 17.28
C ARG A 251 -1.41 -2.48 15.92
N ASN A 252 -0.13 -2.75 15.82
CA ASN A 252 0.66 -2.58 14.59
C ASN A 252 1.88 -3.51 14.60
N PHE A 253 2.58 -3.58 13.47
CA PHE A 253 3.72 -4.48 13.31
C PHE A 253 4.90 -4.16 14.26
N ASN A 254 5.12 -2.92 14.60
CA ASN A 254 6.19 -2.55 15.54
C ASN A 254 5.90 -3.02 16.96
N SER A 255 4.63 -2.89 17.43
CA SER A 255 4.23 -3.44 18.73
C SER A 255 4.37 -4.95 18.75
N LEU A 256 4.01 -5.63 17.67
CA LEU A 256 4.14 -7.07 17.52
C LEU A 256 5.59 -7.55 17.68
N LEU A 257 6.55 -6.90 17.00
CA LEU A 257 7.96 -7.24 17.15
C LEU A 257 8.47 -7.00 18.57
N ASN A 258 8.07 -5.91 19.21
CA ASN A 258 8.49 -5.60 20.58
C ASN A 258 7.97 -6.62 21.62
N GLU A 259 6.84 -7.27 21.35
CA GLU A 259 6.28 -8.30 22.25
C GLU A 259 6.99 -9.66 22.06
N VAL A 260 7.62 -9.90 20.90
CA VAL A 260 8.30 -11.15 20.56
C VAL A 260 9.84 -11.05 20.77
N THR A 261 10.41 -9.83 20.82
CA THR A 261 11.85 -9.63 21.07
C THR A 261 12.18 -9.57 22.56
#